data_93b032e13c8ece538bfadcd91f1ad5eb
#
_entry.id   93b032e13c8ece538bfadcd91f1ad5eb
#
_cell.length_a   1.000
_cell.length_b   1.000
_cell.length_c   1.000
_cell.angle_alpha   90.00
_cell.angle_beta   90.00
_cell.angle_gamma   90.00
#
_symmetry.space_group_name_H-M   'P 1'
#
loop_
_entity.id
_entity.type
_entity.pdbx_description
1 polymer ?
#
loop_
_entity_poly.entity_id
_entity_poly.type
_entity_poly.pdbx_seq_one_letter_code
_entity_poly.pdbx_strand_id
1 'polypeptide(L)'
;MNSPARTIRQWQTSPSEADSDYIDLRRIWNAVWMRKWAIALFVVVVTLITAVAVSRMTPIYRAVATVMIETKGTQLVSFQQVTDTTGAVNEYLQTQLGLIKSRVVAEKVVRELNLTEHPDFDPRQQPQALINFGGIARGLQSALSITGLVDEPEPAKPMSEAELLDIVTKILMDRTNIWVEGKSQLVNISVDLPDRLTAAAIANSLARNYIDSQLEAQMEMSLSATTWMNTRLTELRSSLQ
;
A
#
# COMPACT_ATOMS: atom_id res chain seq x y z
N MET A 1 43.92 66.12 70.64
CA MET A 1 44.47 65.77 69.30
C MET A 1 43.88 64.45 68.90
N ASN A 2 42.98 64.55 67.92
CA ASN A 2 42.13 63.46 67.47
C ASN A 2 42.83 62.53 66.47
N SER A 3 42.78 61.23 66.75
CA SER A 3 43.07 60.21 65.70
C SER A 3 41.79 59.58 65.30
N PRO A 4 41.52 59.49 64.00
CA PRO A 4 40.30 58.82 63.52
C PRO A 4 40.49 57.32 63.43
N ALA A 5 39.50 56.62 63.96
CA ALA A 5 39.36 55.18 63.86
C ALA A 5 39.14 54.75 62.41
N ARG A 6 39.97 53.86 61.88
CA ARG A 6 39.78 53.19 60.58
C ARG A 6 38.70 52.13 60.72
N THR A 7 37.57 52.38 60.10
CA THR A 7 36.53 51.38 59.95
C THR A 7 36.97 50.34 58.93
N ILE A 8 37.26 49.12 59.35
CA ILE A 8 37.52 47.98 58.50
C ILE A 8 36.20 47.50 57.98
N ARG A 9 35.96 47.73 56.72
CA ARG A 9 34.81 47.20 56.01
C ARG A 9 35.01 45.69 55.82
N GLN A 10 34.32 44.87 56.60
CA GLN A 10 34.25 43.41 56.42
C GLN A 10 33.54 43.14 55.14
N TRP A 11 34.25 42.57 54.20
CA TRP A 11 33.64 41.97 53.02
C TRP A 11 32.92 40.72 53.51
N GLN A 12 31.57 40.78 53.56
CA GLN A 12 30.79 39.61 53.68
C GLN A 12 30.85 38.91 52.33
N THR A 13 31.61 37.87 52.26
CA THR A 13 31.51 36.87 51.21
C THR A 13 30.20 36.18 51.38
N SER A 14 29.28 36.52 50.51
CA SER A 14 28.03 35.75 50.34
C SER A 14 28.43 34.29 50.05
N PRO A 15 27.82 33.31 50.72
CA PRO A 15 28.03 31.92 50.35
C PRO A 15 27.56 31.78 48.90
N SER A 16 28.47 31.36 48.04
CA SER A 16 28.16 30.86 46.72
C SER A 16 27.06 29.81 46.89
N GLU A 17 25.85 30.15 46.49
CA GLU A 17 24.83 29.16 46.21
C GLU A 17 25.38 28.24 45.15
N ALA A 18 25.97 27.13 45.60
CA ALA A 18 26.11 25.95 44.78
C ALA A 18 24.66 25.52 44.46
N ASP A 19 24.18 26.03 43.34
CA ASP A 19 22.92 25.65 42.73
C ASP A 19 23.03 24.14 42.43
N SER A 20 22.73 23.35 43.46
CA SER A 20 22.54 21.93 43.30
C SER A 20 21.25 21.79 42.50
N ASP A 21 21.45 21.49 41.25
CA ASP A 21 20.40 21.22 40.25
C ASP A 21 19.62 19.92 40.61
N TYR A 22 19.10 19.90 41.83
CA TYR A 22 18.18 18.89 42.28
C TYR A 22 16.81 19.26 41.76
N ILE A 23 16.36 18.51 40.73
CA ILE A 23 14.99 18.59 40.23
C ILE A 23 14.06 18.32 41.43
N ASP A 24 13.47 19.37 41.96
CA ASP A 24 12.58 19.31 43.11
C ASP A 24 11.26 18.64 42.71
N LEU A 25 11.25 17.31 42.68
CA LEU A 25 10.11 16.46 42.34
C LEU A 25 8.83 16.85 43.12
N ARG A 26 9.01 17.36 44.32
CA ARG A 26 7.93 17.81 45.19
C ARG A 26 7.24 19.08 44.63
N ARG A 27 8.02 19.95 44.01
CA ARG A 27 7.55 21.19 43.39
C ARG A 27 6.76 20.88 42.13
N ILE A 28 7.26 19.92 41.32
CA ILE A 28 6.57 19.44 40.12
C ILE A 28 5.27 18.76 40.50
N TRP A 29 5.27 17.90 41.54
CA TRP A 29 4.09 17.21 42.00
C TRP A 29 3.02 18.18 42.49
N ASN A 30 3.39 19.21 43.21
CA ASN A 30 2.45 20.20 43.72
C ASN A 30 1.87 21.08 42.58
N ALA A 31 2.66 21.41 41.57
CA ALA A 31 2.22 22.14 40.38
C ALA A 31 1.21 21.29 39.55
N VAL A 32 1.43 20.01 39.42
CA VAL A 32 0.52 19.07 38.73
C VAL A 32 -0.78 18.93 39.54
N TRP A 33 -0.70 18.84 40.87
CA TRP A 33 -1.86 18.69 41.72
C TRP A 33 -2.77 19.92 41.70
N MET A 34 -2.19 21.15 41.65
CA MET A 34 -2.96 22.39 41.54
C MET A 34 -3.69 22.50 40.19
N ARG A 35 -3.16 21.90 39.12
CA ARG A 35 -3.75 21.94 37.76
C ARG A 35 -4.41 20.63 37.33
N LYS A 36 -4.68 19.71 38.28
CA LYS A 36 -5.24 18.37 37.98
C LYS A 36 -6.52 18.43 37.14
N TRP A 37 -7.42 19.41 37.40
CA TRP A 37 -8.64 19.54 36.62
C TRP A 37 -8.39 20.01 35.18
N ALA A 38 -7.44 20.89 34.95
CA ALA A 38 -7.05 21.31 33.60
C ALA A 38 -6.40 20.16 32.83
N ILE A 39 -5.52 19.39 33.48
CA ILE A 39 -4.88 18.20 32.90
C ILE A 39 -5.94 17.12 32.61
N ALA A 40 -6.85 16.85 33.55
CA ALA A 40 -7.92 15.88 33.35
C ALA A 40 -8.84 16.28 32.20
N LEU A 41 -9.25 17.56 32.12
CA LEU A 41 -10.05 18.09 31.00
C LEU A 41 -9.30 17.91 29.66
N PHE A 42 -8.02 18.27 29.61
CA PHE A 42 -7.19 18.10 28.40
C PHE A 42 -7.13 16.64 27.96
N VAL A 43 -6.86 15.70 28.89
CA VAL A 43 -6.84 14.27 28.60
C VAL A 43 -8.18 13.80 28.07
N VAL A 44 -9.29 14.18 28.69
CA VAL A 44 -10.65 13.82 28.24
C VAL A 44 -10.91 14.34 26.82
N VAL A 45 -10.58 15.61 26.55
CA VAL A 45 -10.76 16.20 25.21
C VAL A 45 -9.95 15.48 24.16
N VAL A 46 -8.65 15.22 24.41
CA VAL A 46 -7.79 14.49 23.49
C VAL A 46 -8.30 13.07 23.26
N THR A 47 -8.70 12.37 24.32
CA THR A 47 -9.26 11.01 24.22
C THR A 47 -10.55 11.02 23.38
N LEU A 48 -11.41 11.99 23.58
CA LEU A 48 -12.67 12.09 22.84
C LEU A 48 -12.44 12.40 21.37
N ILE A 49 -11.52 13.32 21.06
CA ILE A 49 -11.10 13.61 19.66
C ILE A 49 -10.52 12.34 19.02
N THR A 50 -9.63 11.63 19.72
CA THR A 50 -9.03 10.39 19.22
C THR A 50 -10.08 9.31 19.01
N ALA A 51 -11.01 9.14 19.94
CA ALA A 51 -12.10 8.16 19.82
C ALA A 51 -12.99 8.46 18.60
N VAL A 52 -13.34 9.71 18.38
CA VAL A 52 -14.10 10.15 17.20
C VAL A 52 -13.28 9.91 15.91
N ALA A 53 -12.00 10.23 15.90
CA ALA A 53 -11.13 10.00 14.74
C ALA A 53 -11.03 8.51 14.41
N VAL A 54 -10.79 7.64 15.40
CA VAL A 54 -10.69 6.18 15.22
C VAL A 54 -12.02 5.57 14.76
N SER A 55 -13.16 6.05 15.31
CA SER A 55 -14.49 5.53 14.91
C SER A 55 -14.87 5.87 13.46
N ARG A 56 -14.17 6.83 12.85
CA ARG A 56 -14.36 7.20 11.42
C ARG A 56 -13.43 6.45 10.48
N MET A 57 -12.46 5.67 11.01
CA MET A 57 -11.58 4.86 10.18
C MET A 57 -12.31 3.61 9.68
N THR A 58 -12.31 3.41 8.38
CA THR A 58 -12.85 2.19 7.77
C THR A 58 -11.88 1.03 8.02
N PRO A 59 -12.35 -0.12 8.54
CA PRO A 59 -11.51 -1.30 8.68
C PRO A 59 -11.07 -1.81 7.31
N ILE A 60 -9.82 -2.22 7.17
CA ILE A 60 -9.29 -2.83 5.95
C ILE A 60 -9.08 -4.32 6.21
N TYR A 61 -9.68 -5.15 5.37
CA TYR A 61 -9.55 -6.60 5.44
C TYR A 61 -8.61 -7.08 4.34
N ARG A 62 -7.72 -8.00 4.69
CA ARG A 62 -6.79 -8.65 3.77
C ARG A 62 -7.28 -10.05 3.47
N ALA A 63 -7.63 -10.31 2.21
CA ALA A 63 -7.86 -11.65 1.70
C ALA A 63 -6.60 -12.15 1.01
N VAL A 64 -6.26 -13.44 1.18
CA VAL A 64 -5.09 -14.07 0.55
C VAL A 64 -5.55 -15.33 -0.17
N ALA A 65 -5.22 -15.41 -1.47
CA ALA A 65 -5.31 -16.62 -2.26
C ALA A 65 -3.90 -17.16 -2.53
N THR A 66 -3.68 -18.46 -2.36
CA THR A 66 -2.38 -19.09 -2.59
C THR A 66 -2.44 -19.97 -3.83
N VAL A 67 -1.50 -19.78 -4.74
CA VAL A 67 -1.35 -20.57 -5.96
C VAL A 67 0.03 -21.23 -5.97
N MET A 68 0.07 -22.52 -6.31
CA MET A 68 1.33 -23.22 -6.52
C MET A 68 1.75 -23.11 -7.99
N ILE A 69 2.95 -22.59 -8.23
CA ILE A 69 3.52 -22.49 -9.57
C ILE A 69 4.47 -23.67 -9.76
N GLU A 70 4.05 -24.64 -10.57
CA GLU A 70 4.90 -25.76 -10.91
C GLU A 70 5.99 -25.31 -11.89
N THR A 71 7.23 -25.28 -11.42
CA THR A 71 8.38 -25.12 -12.30
C THR A 71 8.61 -26.44 -13.01
N LYS A 72 8.03 -26.64 -14.21
CA LYS A 72 8.42 -27.75 -15.08
C LYS A 72 9.89 -27.52 -15.43
N GLY A 73 10.77 -28.17 -14.67
CA GLY A 73 12.17 -28.25 -15.04
C GLY A 73 12.19 -28.85 -16.44
N THR A 74 12.50 -28.04 -17.45
CA THR A 74 12.86 -28.53 -18.76
C THR A 74 14.11 -29.35 -18.52
N GLN A 75 13.92 -30.65 -18.29
CA GLN A 75 14.99 -31.64 -18.34
C GLN A 75 15.49 -31.74 -19.79
N LEU A 76 15.99 -30.65 -20.30
CA LEU A 76 16.96 -30.70 -21.37
C LEU A 76 18.26 -31.13 -20.70
N VAL A 77 18.47 -32.43 -20.76
CA VAL A 77 19.68 -33.14 -20.33
C VAL A 77 20.89 -32.43 -20.92
N SER A 78 21.44 -31.50 -20.17
CA SER A 78 22.79 -30.97 -20.40
C SER A 78 23.55 -31.21 -19.12
N PHE A 79 24.32 -32.29 -19.10
CA PHE A 79 25.11 -32.79 -17.98
C PHE A 79 26.22 -31.85 -17.48
N GLN A 80 26.18 -30.55 -17.79
CA GLN A 80 27.33 -29.68 -17.58
C GLN A 80 27.09 -28.39 -16.79
N GLN A 81 25.90 -28.15 -16.21
CA GLN A 81 25.69 -26.90 -15.46
C GLN A 81 24.81 -27.10 -14.20
N VAL A 82 25.40 -27.78 -13.21
CA VAL A 82 24.74 -27.98 -11.87
C VAL A 82 24.81 -26.74 -10.98
N THR A 83 25.44 -25.65 -11.42
CA THR A 83 25.79 -24.54 -10.50
C THR A 83 24.80 -23.37 -10.48
N ASP A 84 23.85 -23.24 -11.43
CA ASP A 84 22.98 -22.05 -11.53
C ASP A 84 21.47 -22.31 -11.49
N THR A 85 21.05 -23.49 -11.07
CA THR A 85 19.62 -23.85 -11.06
C THR A 85 18.76 -22.95 -10.14
N THR A 86 19.36 -22.43 -9.08
CA THR A 86 18.65 -21.56 -8.11
C THR A 86 18.35 -20.18 -8.71
N GLY A 87 19.26 -19.65 -9.53
CA GLY A 87 19.07 -18.36 -10.22
C GLY A 87 17.93 -18.43 -11.23
N ALA A 88 17.95 -19.45 -12.10
CA ALA A 88 16.94 -19.64 -13.14
C ALA A 88 15.52 -19.84 -12.57
N VAL A 89 15.39 -20.56 -11.45
CA VAL A 89 14.09 -20.73 -10.77
C VAL A 89 13.57 -19.39 -10.23
N ASN A 90 14.44 -18.56 -9.65
CA ASN A 90 14.04 -17.25 -9.14
C ASN A 90 13.61 -16.29 -10.27
N GLU A 91 14.33 -16.28 -11.39
CA GLU A 91 13.95 -15.47 -12.56
C GLU A 91 12.61 -15.90 -13.15
N TYR A 92 12.38 -17.22 -13.25
CA TYR A 92 11.11 -17.76 -13.69
C TYR A 92 9.98 -17.32 -12.77
N LEU A 93 10.15 -17.47 -11.44
CA LEU A 93 9.15 -17.04 -10.46
C LEU A 93 8.88 -15.54 -10.56
N GLN A 94 9.91 -14.69 -10.69
CA GLN A 94 9.74 -13.24 -10.87
C GLN A 94 8.94 -12.92 -12.15
N THR A 95 9.19 -13.64 -13.23
CA THR A 95 8.40 -13.49 -14.45
C THR A 95 6.94 -13.87 -14.24
N GLN A 96 6.68 -14.98 -13.54
CA GLN A 96 5.31 -15.41 -13.22
C GLN A 96 4.59 -14.41 -12.30
N LEU A 97 5.28 -13.82 -11.31
CA LEU A 97 4.73 -12.75 -10.49
C LEU A 97 4.32 -11.53 -11.34
N GLY A 98 5.17 -11.17 -12.32
CA GLY A 98 4.86 -10.10 -13.27
C GLY A 98 3.61 -10.40 -14.11
N LEU A 99 3.42 -11.65 -14.54
CA LEU A 99 2.24 -12.07 -15.30
C LEU A 99 0.95 -11.99 -14.45
N ILE A 100 0.99 -12.45 -13.20
CA ILE A 100 -0.16 -12.35 -12.29
C ILE A 100 -0.50 -10.87 -12.02
N LYS A 101 0.52 -10.01 -11.86
CA LYS A 101 0.35 -8.57 -11.67
C LYS A 101 0.09 -7.81 -12.97
N SER A 102 -0.05 -8.51 -14.09
CA SER A 102 -0.24 -7.85 -15.39
C SER A 102 -1.59 -7.13 -15.46
N ARG A 103 -1.61 -6.04 -16.21
CA ARG A 103 -2.82 -5.28 -16.50
C ARG A 103 -3.91 -6.16 -17.16
N VAL A 104 -3.51 -7.11 -18.01
CA VAL A 104 -4.43 -7.99 -18.73
C VAL A 104 -5.24 -8.85 -17.76
N VAL A 105 -4.57 -9.45 -16.76
CA VAL A 105 -5.24 -10.26 -15.74
C VAL A 105 -6.13 -9.37 -14.86
N ALA A 106 -5.64 -8.21 -14.43
CA ALA A 106 -6.40 -7.28 -13.62
C ALA A 106 -7.66 -6.78 -14.34
N GLU A 107 -7.57 -6.47 -15.64
CA GLU A 107 -8.70 -6.02 -16.45
C GLU A 107 -9.76 -7.12 -16.64
N LYS A 108 -9.34 -8.39 -16.83
CA LYS A 108 -10.26 -9.54 -16.86
C LYS A 108 -11.06 -9.63 -15.55
N VAL A 109 -10.40 -9.48 -14.40
CA VAL A 109 -11.04 -9.51 -13.07
C VAL A 109 -12.01 -8.34 -12.87
N VAL A 110 -11.61 -7.12 -13.28
CA VAL A 110 -12.48 -5.93 -13.22
C VAL A 110 -13.77 -6.15 -13.99
N ARG A 111 -13.69 -6.75 -15.18
CA ARG A 111 -14.85 -7.07 -16.02
C ARG A 111 -15.68 -8.23 -15.46
N GLU A 112 -15.04 -9.30 -14.99
CA GLU A 112 -15.71 -10.49 -14.42
C GLU A 112 -16.57 -10.14 -13.20
N LEU A 113 -16.03 -9.29 -12.32
CA LEU A 113 -16.68 -8.90 -11.06
C LEU A 113 -17.44 -7.57 -11.15
N ASN A 114 -17.52 -6.94 -12.33
CA ASN A 114 -18.15 -5.62 -12.55
C ASN A 114 -17.67 -4.55 -11.52
N LEU A 115 -16.36 -4.50 -11.26
CA LEU A 115 -15.80 -3.63 -10.24
C LEU A 115 -15.96 -2.14 -10.57
N THR A 116 -16.25 -1.78 -11.81
CA THR A 116 -16.55 -0.40 -12.23
C THR A 116 -17.81 0.18 -11.58
N GLU A 117 -18.74 -0.67 -11.15
CA GLU A 117 -19.97 -0.27 -10.46
C GLU A 117 -19.89 -0.45 -8.94
N HIS A 118 -18.77 -1.03 -8.45
CA HIS A 118 -18.61 -1.33 -7.03
C HIS A 118 -18.21 -0.07 -6.25
N PRO A 119 -18.88 0.25 -5.11
CA PRO A 119 -18.65 1.49 -4.36
C PRO A 119 -17.20 1.69 -3.89
N ASP A 120 -16.46 0.61 -3.63
CA ASP A 120 -15.06 0.68 -3.20
C ASP A 120 -14.08 1.03 -4.32
N PHE A 121 -14.50 0.91 -5.59
CA PHE A 121 -13.69 1.15 -6.78
C PHE A 121 -14.18 2.33 -7.61
N ASP A 122 -15.46 2.71 -7.48
CA ASP A 122 -16.02 3.85 -8.23
C ASP A 122 -15.46 5.18 -7.67
N PRO A 123 -14.63 5.90 -8.42
CA PRO A 123 -14.07 7.17 -7.97
C PRO A 123 -15.15 8.26 -7.75
N ARG A 124 -16.37 8.04 -8.26
CA ARG A 124 -17.50 8.96 -8.11
C ARG A 124 -18.20 8.80 -6.76
N GLN A 125 -18.16 7.59 -6.18
CA GLN A 125 -18.84 7.24 -4.94
C GLN A 125 -17.92 7.24 -3.73
N GLN A 126 -16.60 7.28 -3.93
CA GLN A 126 -15.66 7.35 -2.80
C GLN A 126 -15.86 8.68 -2.08
N PRO A 127 -16.32 8.67 -0.81
CA PRO A 127 -16.32 9.88 -0.01
C PRO A 127 -14.87 10.35 0.06
N GLN A 128 -14.60 11.53 -0.51
CA GLN A 128 -13.27 12.14 -0.44
C GLN A 128 -12.87 12.13 1.02
N ALA A 129 -11.89 11.30 1.37
CA ALA A 129 -11.45 11.12 2.74
C ALA A 129 -11.09 12.49 3.31
N LEU A 130 -11.85 12.91 4.33
CA LEU A 130 -11.76 14.22 4.98
C LEU A 130 -10.38 14.49 5.63
N ILE A 131 -9.45 13.54 5.51
CA ILE A 131 -8.08 13.63 6.02
C ILE A 131 -7.07 13.37 4.90
N ASN A 132 -7.34 13.83 3.70
CA ASN A 132 -6.26 14.09 2.76
C ASN A 132 -5.69 15.47 3.09
N PHE A 133 -4.38 15.57 3.29
CA PHE A 133 -3.68 16.87 3.36
C PHE A 133 -4.08 17.77 2.17
N GLY A 134 -4.45 17.18 1.02
CA GLY A 134 -5.09 17.85 -0.09
C GLY A 134 -6.52 18.36 0.20
N GLY A 135 -7.25 17.79 1.14
CA GLY A 135 -8.57 18.29 1.58
C GLY A 135 -8.45 19.54 2.43
N ILE A 136 -7.42 19.63 3.28
CA ILE A 136 -7.12 20.85 4.05
C ILE A 136 -6.63 21.94 3.08
N ALA A 137 -5.81 21.59 2.09
CA ALA A 137 -5.39 22.53 1.05
C ALA A 137 -6.57 23.01 0.19
N ARG A 138 -7.52 22.13 -0.17
CA ARG A 138 -8.77 22.51 -0.87
C ARG A 138 -9.71 23.31 0.02
N GLY A 139 -9.82 22.98 1.31
CA GLY A 139 -10.58 23.77 2.27
C GLY A 139 -10.02 25.19 2.47
N LEU A 140 -8.71 25.33 2.49
CA LEU A 140 -8.02 26.62 2.45
C LEU A 140 -8.19 27.31 1.08
N GLN A 141 -8.17 26.56 -0.01
CA GLN A 141 -8.36 27.06 -1.37
C GLN A 141 -9.81 27.52 -1.60
N SER A 142 -10.82 26.79 -1.05
CA SER A 142 -12.21 27.26 -1.09
C SER A 142 -12.47 28.46 -0.19
N ALA A 143 -11.74 28.59 0.92
CA ALA A 143 -11.77 29.81 1.74
C ALA A 143 -11.09 30.99 1.04
N LEU A 144 -10.07 30.74 0.19
CA LEU A 144 -9.37 31.74 -0.64
C LEU A 144 -10.14 32.07 -1.94
N SER A 145 -10.94 31.14 -2.47
CA SER A 145 -11.78 31.37 -3.66
C SER A 145 -12.93 32.37 -3.38
N ILE A 146 -13.34 32.53 -2.11
CA ILE A 146 -14.25 33.62 -1.69
C ILE A 146 -13.65 35.01 -1.97
N THR A 147 -12.33 35.07 -2.12
CA THR A 147 -11.62 36.32 -2.48
C THR A 147 -11.44 36.54 -4.00
N GLY A 148 -11.99 35.65 -4.84
CA GLY A 148 -11.95 35.80 -6.32
C GLY A 148 -10.58 35.64 -6.98
N LEU A 149 -9.62 34.99 -6.27
CA LEU A 149 -8.23 34.86 -6.72
C LEU A 149 -7.86 33.48 -7.29
N VAL A 150 -8.81 32.54 -7.33
CA VAL A 150 -8.58 31.19 -7.86
C VAL A 150 -9.74 30.81 -8.77
N ASP A 151 -9.44 30.36 -9.98
CA ASP A 151 -10.41 29.87 -10.95
C ASP A 151 -11.22 28.69 -10.37
N GLU A 152 -12.52 28.73 -10.65
CA GLU A 152 -13.51 27.70 -10.29
C GLU A 152 -13.05 26.35 -10.88
N PRO A 153 -13.02 25.25 -10.10
CA PRO A 153 -12.63 23.95 -10.64
C PRO A 153 -13.63 23.55 -11.74
N GLU A 154 -13.12 23.35 -12.96
CA GLU A 154 -13.92 22.86 -14.09
C GLU A 154 -14.78 21.68 -13.66
N PRO A 155 -16.07 21.64 -14.02
CA PRO A 155 -16.94 20.51 -13.75
C PRO A 155 -16.32 19.27 -14.38
N ALA A 156 -16.13 18.23 -13.60
CA ALA A 156 -15.54 16.96 -14.02
C ALA A 156 -16.28 16.48 -15.28
N LYS A 157 -15.58 16.41 -16.41
CA LYS A 157 -16.12 15.86 -17.67
C LYS A 157 -16.67 14.46 -17.39
N PRO A 158 -17.79 14.08 -18.02
CA PRO A 158 -18.31 12.71 -17.89
C PRO A 158 -17.21 11.73 -18.34
N MET A 159 -16.72 10.94 -17.37
CA MET A 159 -15.64 10.00 -17.57
C MET A 159 -16.10 8.91 -18.54
N SER A 160 -15.33 8.62 -19.56
CA SER A 160 -15.61 7.55 -20.51
C SER A 160 -15.54 6.19 -19.78
N GLU A 161 -16.33 5.21 -20.23
CA GLU A 161 -16.32 3.84 -19.70
C GLU A 161 -14.92 3.20 -19.78
N ALA A 162 -14.18 3.47 -20.86
CA ALA A 162 -12.80 3.02 -21.02
C ALA A 162 -11.85 3.66 -20.00
N GLU A 163 -12.05 4.93 -19.68
CA GLU A 163 -11.26 5.66 -18.68
C GLU A 163 -11.56 5.16 -17.25
N LEU A 164 -12.83 4.88 -16.96
CA LEU A 164 -13.23 4.23 -15.71
C LEU A 164 -12.57 2.87 -15.54
N LEU A 165 -12.60 2.04 -16.58
CA LEU A 165 -11.96 0.73 -16.56
C LEU A 165 -10.45 0.84 -16.27
N ASP A 166 -9.77 1.81 -16.89
CA ASP A 166 -8.33 2.05 -16.67
C ASP A 166 -8.04 2.45 -15.22
N ILE A 167 -8.81 3.37 -14.67
CA ILE A 167 -8.67 3.84 -13.29
C ILE A 167 -8.93 2.70 -12.30
N VAL A 168 -10.04 1.96 -12.49
CA VAL A 168 -10.39 0.84 -11.60
C VAL A 168 -9.35 -0.26 -11.65
N THR A 169 -8.83 -0.58 -12.85
CA THR A 169 -7.75 -1.56 -13.03
C THR A 169 -6.49 -1.12 -12.29
N LYS A 170 -6.14 0.15 -12.37
CA LYS A 170 -4.99 0.70 -11.65
C LYS A 170 -5.18 0.65 -10.12
N ILE A 171 -6.35 1.04 -9.64
CA ILE A 171 -6.70 0.95 -8.21
C ILE A 171 -6.60 -0.50 -7.72
N LEU A 172 -7.10 -1.47 -8.50
CA LEU A 172 -7.00 -2.88 -8.19
C LEU A 172 -5.55 -3.34 -8.10
N MET A 173 -4.71 -2.97 -9.06
CA MET A 173 -3.28 -3.30 -9.07
C MET A 173 -2.54 -2.70 -7.87
N ASP A 174 -2.87 -1.49 -7.46
CA ASP A 174 -2.27 -0.82 -6.30
C ASP A 174 -2.69 -1.46 -4.96
N ARG A 175 -3.91 -2.02 -4.89
CA ARG A 175 -4.42 -2.73 -3.71
C ARG A 175 -4.08 -4.22 -3.68
N THR A 176 -3.46 -4.72 -4.77
CA THR A 176 -3.04 -6.12 -4.89
C THR A 176 -1.54 -6.23 -4.60
N ASN A 177 -1.19 -7.08 -3.65
CA ASN A 177 0.20 -7.42 -3.37
C ASN A 177 0.44 -8.91 -3.59
N ILE A 178 1.54 -9.23 -4.30
CA ILE A 178 1.87 -10.59 -4.72
C ILE A 178 3.30 -10.90 -4.29
N TRP A 179 3.49 -12.03 -3.60
CA TRP A 179 4.82 -12.45 -3.14
C TRP A 179 4.94 -13.98 -3.11
N VAL A 180 6.18 -14.46 -3.21
CA VAL A 180 6.52 -15.87 -3.03
C VAL A 180 6.77 -16.14 -1.55
N GLU A 181 6.28 -17.25 -1.03
CA GLU A 181 6.48 -17.64 0.35
C GLU A 181 7.84 -18.32 0.55
N GLY A 182 8.81 -17.57 1.05
CA GLY A 182 10.16 -18.06 1.32
C GLY A 182 10.87 -18.58 0.09
N LYS A 183 11.31 -19.84 0.12
CA LYS A 183 11.94 -20.54 -1.01
C LYS A 183 11.00 -21.56 -1.67
N SER A 184 9.69 -21.44 -1.42
CA SER A 184 8.69 -22.35 -1.97
C SER A 184 8.25 -21.92 -3.36
N GLN A 185 7.47 -22.76 -4.02
CA GLN A 185 6.78 -22.45 -5.28
C GLN A 185 5.37 -21.91 -5.04
N LEU A 186 5.07 -21.52 -3.79
CA LEU A 186 3.79 -20.96 -3.40
C LEU A 186 3.81 -19.45 -3.58
N VAL A 187 2.88 -18.96 -4.39
CA VAL A 187 2.64 -17.53 -4.61
C VAL A 187 1.38 -17.13 -3.87
N ASN A 188 1.51 -16.14 -3.04
CA ASN A 188 0.41 -15.53 -2.31
C ASN A 188 -0.03 -14.25 -3.02
N ILE A 189 -1.33 -14.17 -3.31
CA ILE A 189 -2.01 -13.02 -3.90
C ILE A 189 -2.87 -12.43 -2.80
N SER A 190 -2.55 -11.23 -2.31
CA SER A 190 -3.36 -10.54 -1.31
C SER A 190 -4.04 -9.32 -1.90
N VAL A 191 -5.25 -9.08 -1.42
CA VAL A 191 -6.06 -7.91 -1.78
C VAL A 191 -6.55 -7.25 -0.51
N ASP A 192 -6.33 -5.94 -0.39
CA ASP A 192 -6.69 -5.14 0.76
C ASP A 192 -7.90 -4.26 0.44
N LEU A 193 -9.07 -4.56 1.06
CA LEU A 193 -10.33 -3.85 0.82
C LEU A 193 -11.14 -3.66 2.12
N PRO A 194 -12.04 -2.65 2.16
CA PRO A 194 -12.98 -2.49 3.27
C PRO A 194 -14.00 -3.62 3.35
N ASP A 195 -14.44 -4.18 2.21
CA ASP A 195 -15.33 -5.33 2.18
C ASP A 195 -14.55 -6.64 2.07
N ARG A 196 -14.72 -7.49 3.08
CA ARG A 196 -14.07 -8.81 3.18
C ARG A 196 -14.51 -9.80 2.09
N LEU A 197 -15.79 -9.71 1.67
CA LEU A 197 -16.33 -10.64 0.68
C LEU A 197 -15.80 -10.31 -0.71
N THR A 198 -15.81 -9.04 -1.05
CA THR A 198 -15.23 -8.55 -2.31
C THR A 198 -13.72 -8.77 -2.36
N ALA A 199 -12.99 -8.56 -1.24
CA ALA A 199 -11.56 -8.87 -1.18
C ALA A 199 -11.28 -10.35 -1.50
N ALA A 200 -12.05 -11.27 -0.90
CA ALA A 200 -11.90 -12.71 -1.16
C ALA A 200 -12.30 -13.10 -2.59
N ALA A 201 -13.37 -12.52 -3.12
CA ALA A 201 -13.81 -12.76 -4.49
C ALA A 201 -12.73 -12.33 -5.49
N ILE A 202 -12.14 -11.14 -5.31
CA ILE A 202 -11.08 -10.61 -6.18
C ILE A 202 -9.81 -11.47 -6.09
N ALA A 203 -9.34 -11.82 -4.87
CA ALA A 203 -8.15 -12.64 -4.72
C ALA A 203 -8.31 -14.01 -5.41
N ASN A 204 -9.48 -14.65 -5.27
CA ASN A 204 -9.81 -15.91 -5.93
C ASN A 204 -9.96 -15.76 -7.46
N SER A 205 -10.55 -14.66 -7.94
CA SER A 205 -10.69 -14.39 -9.36
C SER A 205 -9.34 -14.12 -10.01
N LEU A 206 -8.42 -13.37 -9.36
CA LEU A 206 -7.05 -13.19 -9.82
C LEU A 206 -6.31 -14.53 -9.97
N ALA A 207 -6.44 -15.40 -8.96
CA ALA A 207 -5.83 -16.73 -8.99
C ALA A 207 -6.38 -17.58 -10.14
N ARG A 208 -7.69 -17.61 -10.34
CA ARG A 208 -8.36 -18.36 -11.43
C ARG A 208 -7.95 -17.80 -12.79
N ASN A 209 -8.08 -16.50 -13.00
CA ASN A 209 -7.74 -15.87 -14.29
C ASN A 209 -6.27 -16.08 -14.67
N TYR A 210 -5.36 -16.15 -13.69
CA TYR A 210 -3.97 -16.52 -13.94
C TYR A 210 -3.86 -17.98 -14.42
N ILE A 211 -4.50 -18.93 -13.72
CA ILE A 211 -4.49 -20.36 -14.11
C ILE A 211 -5.07 -20.54 -15.50
N ASP A 212 -6.19 -19.90 -15.78
CA ASP A 212 -6.86 -19.96 -17.09
C ASP A 212 -5.97 -19.39 -18.21
N SER A 213 -5.30 -18.26 -17.95
CA SER A 213 -4.37 -17.67 -18.91
C SER A 213 -3.14 -18.57 -19.17
N GLN A 214 -2.66 -19.28 -18.16
CA GLN A 214 -1.56 -20.26 -18.33
C GLN A 214 -2.01 -21.46 -19.14
N LEU A 215 -3.21 -21.95 -18.89
CA LEU A 215 -3.77 -23.08 -19.65
C LEU A 215 -4.00 -22.71 -21.12
N GLU A 216 -4.56 -21.53 -21.38
CA GLU A 216 -4.80 -20.98 -22.71
C GLU A 216 -3.48 -20.87 -23.49
N ALA A 217 -2.43 -20.32 -22.88
CA ALA A 217 -1.09 -20.22 -23.50
C ALA A 217 -0.48 -21.61 -23.80
N GLN A 218 -0.67 -22.60 -22.93
CA GLN A 218 -0.19 -23.97 -23.18
C GLN A 218 -0.93 -24.64 -24.33
N MET A 219 -2.26 -24.45 -24.42
CA MET A 219 -3.06 -24.97 -25.52
C MET A 219 -2.65 -24.36 -26.85
N GLU A 220 -2.44 -23.05 -26.91
CA GLU A 220 -2.01 -22.35 -28.12
C GLU A 220 -0.64 -22.84 -28.61
N MET A 221 0.32 -23.00 -27.69
CA MET A 221 1.63 -23.57 -28.04
C MET A 221 1.51 -25.00 -28.60
N SER A 222 0.65 -25.84 -28.01
CA SER A 222 0.44 -27.21 -28.46
C SER A 222 -0.17 -27.28 -29.89
N LEU A 223 -1.19 -26.43 -30.14
CA LEU A 223 -1.81 -26.32 -31.46
C LEU A 223 -0.81 -25.82 -32.51
N SER A 224 -0.05 -24.80 -32.19
CA SER A 224 0.99 -24.24 -33.06
C SER A 224 2.06 -25.29 -33.40
N ALA A 225 2.52 -26.05 -32.39
CA ALA A 225 3.49 -27.15 -32.61
C ALA A 225 2.93 -28.24 -33.52
N THR A 226 1.65 -28.62 -33.31
CA THR A 226 0.97 -29.63 -34.15
C THR A 226 0.84 -29.16 -35.61
N THR A 227 0.42 -27.90 -35.78
CA THR A 227 0.29 -27.29 -37.12
C THR A 227 1.64 -27.22 -37.83
N TRP A 228 2.68 -26.80 -37.12
CA TRP A 228 4.05 -26.76 -37.66
C TRP A 228 4.55 -28.17 -38.08
N MET A 229 4.34 -29.19 -37.23
CA MET A 229 4.71 -30.58 -37.57
C MET A 229 3.96 -31.07 -38.80
N ASN A 230 2.66 -30.83 -38.92
CA ASN A 230 1.89 -31.24 -40.09
C ASN A 230 2.35 -30.55 -41.38
N THR A 231 2.65 -29.25 -41.31
CA THR A 231 3.22 -28.50 -42.43
C THR A 231 4.55 -29.09 -42.83
N ARG A 232 5.43 -29.39 -41.88
CA ARG A 232 6.76 -29.98 -42.15
C ARG A 232 6.69 -31.36 -42.73
N LEU A 233 5.75 -32.20 -42.27
CA LEU A 233 5.51 -33.52 -42.84
C LEU A 233 5.02 -33.42 -44.29
N THR A 234 4.18 -32.47 -44.62
CA THR A 234 3.68 -32.25 -45.98
C THR A 234 4.79 -31.76 -46.89
N GLU A 235 5.63 -30.84 -46.45
CA GLU A 235 6.83 -30.40 -47.19
C GLU A 235 7.79 -31.56 -47.47
N LEU A 236 8.11 -32.39 -46.47
CA LEU A 236 8.97 -33.52 -46.63
C LEU A 236 8.41 -34.56 -47.61
N ARG A 237 7.10 -34.83 -47.58
CA ARG A 237 6.46 -35.69 -48.53
C ARG A 237 6.52 -35.15 -49.95
N SER A 238 6.32 -33.85 -50.14
CA SER A 238 6.40 -33.19 -51.46
C SER A 238 7.83 -33.16 -52.03
N SER A 239 8.87 -33.13 -51.15
CA SER A 239 10.27 -33.15 -51.57
C SER A 239 10.80 -34.55 -51.94
N LEU A 240 10.06 -35.62 -51.60
CA LEU A 240 10.38 -37.00 -51.89
C LEU A 240 9.66 -37.54 -53.14
N GLN A 241 8.76 -36.76 -53.74
CA GLN A 241 8.09 -37.04 -55.03
C GLN A 241 8.76 -36.32 -56.20
#